data_84d3c44b41323c0913e82c14a1db2bc9
#
_entry.id   84d3c44b41323c0913e82c14a1db2bc9
#
_cell.length_a   1.000
_cell.length_b   1.000
_cell.length_c   1.000
_cell.angle_alpha   90.00
_cell.angle_beta   90.00
_cell.angle_gamma   90.00
#
_symmetry.space_group_name_H-M   'P 1'
#
loop_
_entity.id
_entity.type
_entity.pdbx_description
1 polymer ?
#
loop_
_entity_poly.entity_id
_entity_poly.type
_entity_poly.pdbx_seq_one_letter_code
_entity_poly.pdbx_strand_id
1 'polypeptide(L)'
;MLIDFSDILQIDVYELGRTYLRLSQALCINIPAMDPCVYVMRFAHRLELGDKTHDVSMTALRLVSRMKKDWIHFGRRPSGLCGAALLIGKFKLITYLFSTMVGLGTFLPQILSNKCT
;
A
#
# COMPACT_ATOMS: atom_id res chain seq x y z
N MET A 1 10.52 8.50 -0.07
CA MET A 1 11.19 7.34 -0.73
C MET A 1 12.32 7.83 -1.60
N LEU A 2 13.33 6.98 -1.93
CA LEU A 2 14.41 7.37 -2.86
C LEU A 2 13.87 7.80 -4.23
N ILE A 3 12.75 7.22 -4.65
CA ILE A 3 12.05 7.60 -5.89
C ILE A 3 11.64 9.08 -5.89
N ASP A 4 11.18 9.60 -4.78
CA ASP A 4 10.77 11.01 -4.69
C ASP A 4 11.96 11.97 -4.85
N PHE A 5 13.12 11.57 -4.33
CA PHE A 5 14.36 12.33 -4.54
C PHE A 5 14.86 12.23 -5.97
N SER A 6 14.74 11.06 -6.59
CA SER A 6 15.05 10.84 -8.00
C SER A 6 14.22 11.76 -8.90
N ASP A 7 12.92 11.88 -8.64
CA ASP A 7 12.02 12.74 -9.40
C ASP A 7 12.37 14.23 -9.27
N ILE A 8 12.80 14.66 -8.08
CA ILE A 8 13.18 16.06 -7.83
C ILE A 8 14.57 16.38 -8.39
N LEU A 9 15.53 15.48 -8.21
CA LEU A 9 16.92 15.70 -8.59
C LEU A 9 17.20 15.31 -10.06
N GLN A 10 16.27 14.64 -10.74
CA GLN A 10 16.43 14.11 -12.09
C GLN A 10 17.66 13.18 -12.23
N ILE A 11 17.94 12.41 -11.18
CA ILE A 11 19.04 11.44 -11.11
C ILE A 11 18.46 10.03 -11.09
N ASP A 12 19.16 9.08 -11.68
CA ASP A 12 18.76 7.68 -11.64
C ASP A 12 18.65 7.14 -10.21
N VAL A 13 17.55 6.45 -9.93
CA VAL A 13 17.25 5.84 -8.62
C VAL A 13 18.36 4.88 -8.16
N TYR A 14 18.97 4.16 -9.10
CA TYR A 14 20.05 3.21 -8.79
C TYR A 14 21.32 3.89 -8.34
N GLU A 15 21.68 5.00 -8.97
CA GLU A 15 22.83 5.82 -8.58
C GLU A 15 22.61 6.46 -7.21
N LEU A 16 21.41 7.00 -7.00
CA LEU A 16 21.00 7.54 -5.71
C LEU A 16 21.02 6.47 -4.62
N GLY A 17 20.60 5.23 -4.93
CA GLY A 17 20.65 4.11 -4.00
C GLY A 17 22.08 3.72 -3.61
N ARG A 18 23.04 3.74 -4.55
CA ARG A 18 24.46 3.48 -4.26
C ARG A 18 25.07 4.54 -3.35
N THR A 19 24.80 5.82 -3.62
CA THR A 19 25.28 6.93 -2.79
C THR A 19 24.68 6.87 -1.39
N TYR A 20 23.40 6.54 -1.27
CA TYR A 20 22.72 6.35 -0.01
C TYR A 20 23.36 5.23 0.84
N LEU A 21 23.67 4.09 0.22
CA LEU A 21 24.33 2.98 0.92
C LEU A 21 25.72 3.36 1.40
N ARG A 22 26.52 4.07 0.58
CA ARG A 22 27.83 4.57 0.98
C ARG A 22 27.74 5.56 2.15
N LEU A 23 26.77 6.48 2.10
CA LEU A 23 26.52 7.44 3.17
C LEU A 23 26.10 6.74 4.47
N SER A 24 25.18 5.77 4.38
CA SER A 24 24.73 4.98 5.52
C SER A 24 25.86 4.21 6.19
N GLN A 25 26.77 3.62 5.39
CA GLN A 25 27.95 2.93 5.91
C GLN A 25 28.94 3.89 6.56
N ALA A 26 29.22 5.04 5.93
CA ALA A 26 30.14 6.03 6.45
C ALA A 26 29.68 6.65 7.77
N LEU A 27 28.37 6.83 7.93
CA LEU A 27 27.77 7.39 9.14
C LEU A 27 27.40 6.32 10.19
N CYS A 28 27.62 5.03 9.90
CA CYS A 28 27.24 3.91 10.77
C CYS A 28 25.76 3.96 11.18
N ILE A 29 24.86 4.41 10.29
CA ILE A 29 23.42 4.51 10.57
C ILE A 29 22.79 3.15 10.35
N ASN A 30 22.22 2.58 11.42
CA ASN A 30 21.42 1.38 11.32
C ASN A 30 19.97 1.76 11.02
N ILE A 31 19.51 1.50 9.79
CA ILE A 31 18.18 1.87 9.34
C ILE A 31 17.22 0.72 9.66
N PRO A 32 16.18 0.96 10.48
CA PRO A 32 15.17 -0.06 10.75
C PRO A 32 14.38 -0.39 9.48
N ALA A 33 13.87 -1.62 9.41
CA ALA A 33 12.99 -2.05 8.31
C ALA A 33 11.75 -1.15 8.26
N MET A 34 11.52 -0.53 7.10
CA MET A 34 10.39 0.38 6.90
C MET A 34 9.07 -0.39 6.82
N ASP A 35 8.09 0.06 7.60
CA ASP A 35 6.74 -0.50 7.54
C ASP A 35 6.01 -0.02 6.27
N PRO A 36 5.55 -0.91 5.39
CA PRO A 36 4.81 -0.51 4.18
C PRO A 36 3.50 0.23 4.49
N CYS A 37 2.91 0.06 5.68
CA CYS A 37 1.69 0.78 6.08
C CYS A 37 1.82 2.30 6.02
N VAL A 38 3.02 2.84 6.27
CA VAL A 38 3.29 4.30 6.23
C VAL A 38 3.04 4.89 4.85
N TYR A 39 3.27 4.12 3.80
CA TYR A 39 3.13 4.59 2.42
C TYR A 39 1.71 4.51 1.87
N VAL A 40 0.84 3.68 2.46
CA VAL A 40 -0.54 3.47 1.98
C VAL A 40 -1.32 4.78 1.92
N MET A 41 -1.31 5.56 3.00
CA MET A 41 -2.03 6.84 3.06
C MET A 41 -1.52 7.84 2.02
N ARG A 42 -0.20 7.92 1.86
CA ARG A 42 0.44 8.82 0.90
C ARG A 42 0.06 8.48 -0.55
N PHE A 43 0.07 7.20 -0.91
CA PHE A 43 -0.33 6.77 -2.25
C PHE A 43 -1.83 6.90 -2.47
N ALA A 44 -2.65 6.68 -1.45
CA ALA A 44 -4.10 6.88 -1.53
C ALA A 44 -4.46 8.34 -1.85
N HIS A 45 -3.77 9.30 -1.23
CA HIS A 45 -3.95 10.72 -1.54
C HIS A 45 -3.54 11.07 -2.97
N ARG A 46 -2.46 10.49 -3.48
CA ARG A 46 -2.02 10.71 -4.87
C ARG A 46 -2.97 10.12 -5.92
N LEU A 47 -3.78 9.12 -5.55
CA LEU A 47 -4.76 8.50 -6.44
C LEU A 47 -6.06 9.31 -6.59
N GLU A 48 -6.21 10.41 -5.82
CA GLU A 48 -7.35 11.33 -5.91
C GLU A 48 -8.71 10.62 -5.99
N LEU A 49 -8.94 9.66 -5.09
CA LEU A 49 -10.17 8.84 -5.07
C LEU A 49 -11.41 9.59 -4.55
N GLY A 50 -11.31 10.90 -4.31
CA GLY A 50 -12.38 11.73 -3.78
C GLY A 50 -12.78 11.35 -2.36
N ASP A 51 -14.09 11.43 -2.08
CA ASP A 51 -14.65 11.18 -0.73
C ASP A 51 -14.42 9.76 -0.20
N LYS A 52 -14.15 8.81 -1.10
CA LYS A 52 -13.93 7.39 -0.76
C LYS A 52 -12.47 7.04 -0.46
N THR A 53 -11.57 8.02 -0.51
CA THR A 53 -10.14 7.83 -0.24
C THR A 53 -9.91 7.22 1.14
N HIS A 54 -10.67 7.65 2.14
CA HIS A 54 -10.55 7.15 3.51
C HIS A 54 -10.89 5.66 3.61
N ASP A 55 -12.02 5.23 3.05
CA ASP A 55 -12.50 3.83 3.12
C ASP A 55 -11.57 2.87 2.40
N VAL A 56 -11.09 3.28 1.22
CA VAL A 56 -10.10 2.51 0.44
C VAL A 56 -8.79 2.40 1.21
N SER A 57 -8.31 3.49 1.81
CA SER A 57 -7.08 3.52 2.60
C SER A 57 -7.17 2.61 3.82
N MET A 58 -8.27 2.65 4.56
CA MET A 58 -8.49 1.81 5.73
C MET A 58 -8.56 0.32 5.36
N THR A 59 -9.20 -0.01 4.24
CA THR A 59 -9.24 -1.38 3.72
C THR A 59 -7.85 -1.85 3.31
N ALA A 60 -7.09 -1.01 2.61
CA ALA A 60 -5.72 -1.30 2.21
C ALA A 60 -4.78 -1.48 3.42
N LEU A 61 -4.90 -0.64 4.45
CA LEU A 61 -4.12 -0.78 5.70
C LEU A 61 -4.40 -2.11 6.40
N ARG A 62 -5.66 -2.52 6.50
CA ARG A 62 -6.03 -3.82 7.08
C ARG A 62 -5.43 -4.97 6.28
N LEU A 63 -5.46 -4.87 4.95
CA LEU A 63 -4.89 -5.88 4.07
C LEU A 63 -3.38 -5.99 4.24
N VAL A 64 -2.66 -4.87 4.21
CA VAL A 64 -1.19 -4.84 4.41
C VAL A 64 -0.81 -5.36 5.79
N SER A 65 -1.56 -5.00 6.84
CA SER A 65 -1.32 -5.50 8.19
C SER A 65 -1.47 -7.02 8.29
N ARG A 66 -2.44 -7.63 7.58
CA ARG A 66 -2.58 -9.08 7.49
C ARG A 66 -1.43 -9.72 6.72
N MET A 67 -1.10 -9.17 5.55
CA MET A 67 0.04 -9.66 4.75
C MET A 67 1.34 -9.63 5.55
N LYS A 68 1.50 -8.65 6.45
CA LYS A 68 2.64 -8.56 7.36
C LYS A 68 2.66 -9.71 8.38
N LYS A 69 1.51 -10.06 8.96
CA LYS A 69 1.39 -11.20 9.88
C LYS A 69 1.70 -12.54 9.21
N ASP A 70 1.30 -12.69 7.95
CA ASP A 70 1.49 -13.92 7.18
C ASP A 70 2.85 -13.96 6.44
N TRP A 71 3.76 -13.02 6.71
CA TRP A 71 5.09 -12.91 6.11
C TRP A 71 5.10 -12.77 4.57
N ILE A 72 3.96 -12.53 3.94
CA ILE A 72 3.83 -12.40 2.47
C ILE A 72 4.52 -11.14 1.94
N HIS A 73 4.74 -10.15 2.79
CA HIS A 73 5.41 -8.89 2.44
C HIS A 73 6.93 -9.02 2.27
N PHE A 74 7.52 -10.11 2.76
CA PHE A 74 8.96 -10.28 2.79
C PHE A 74 9.54 -10.40 1.37
N GLY A 75 10.66 -9.72 1.12
CA GLY A 75 11.32 -9.70 -0.18
C GLY A 75 10.60 -8.91 -1.29
N ARG A 76 9.48 -8.27 -0.98
CA ARG A 76 8.72 -7.46 -1.95
C ARG A 76 8.95 -5.97 -1.73
N ARG A 77 8.94 -5.21 -2.81
CA ARG A 77 9.05 -3.73 -2.73
C ARG A 77 7.84 -3.15 -2.03
N PRO A 78 8.01 -2.26 -1.02
CA PRO A 78 6.89 -1.69 -0.28
C PRO A 78 5.93 -0.88 -1.15
N SER A 79 6.41 -0.22 -2.21
CA SER A 79 5.56 0.50 -3.16
C SER A 79 4.61 -0.42 -3.93
N GLY A 80 5.11 -1.56 -4.42
CA GLY A 80 4.29 -2.55 -5.11
C GLY A 80 3.24 -3.18 -4.20
N LEU A 81 3.62 -3.48 -2.95
CA LEU A 81 2.70 -4.02 -1.95
C LEU A 81 1.55 -3.04 -1.64
N CYS A 82 1.88 -1.76 -1.44
CA CYS A 82 0.89 -0.71 -1.20
C CYS A 82 -0.03 -0.48 -2.40
N GLY A 83 0.53 -0.47 -3.61
CA GLY A 83 -0.24 -0.32 -4.83
C GLY A 83 -1.24 -1.46 -5.03
N ALA A 84 -0.82 -2.71 -4.84
CA ALA A 84 -1.70 -3.87 -4.91
C ALA A 84 -2.81 -3.83 -3.84
N ALA A 85 -2.47 -3.45 -2.60
CA ALA A 85 -3.44 -3.34 -1.52
C ALA A 85 -4.49 -2.25 -1.78
N LEU A 86 -4.09 -1.09 -2.32
CA LEU A 86 -5.00 -0.01 -2.70
C LEU A 86 -5.90 -0.40 -3.88
N LEU A 87 -5.36 -1.12 -4.86
CA LEU A 87 -6.13 -1.64 -5.98
C LEU A 87 -7.24 -2.57 -5.51
N ILE A 88 -6.91 -3.53 -4.65
CA ILE A 88 -7.87 -4.47 -4.06
C ILE A 88 -8.91 -3.72 -3.21
N GLY A 89 -8.49 -2.73 -2.42
CA GLY A 89 -9.37 -1.87 -1.63
C GLY A 89 -10.40 -1.14 -2.51
N LYS A 90 -9.95 -0.58 -3.63
CA LYS A 90 -10.81 0.07 -4.62
C LYS A 90 -11.81 -0.90 -5.25
N PHE A 91 -11.37 -2.07 -5.69
CA PHE A 91 -12.27 -3.09 -6.26
C PHE A 91 -13.31 -3.57 -5.25
N LYS A 92 -12.94 -3.82 -4.01
CA LYS A 92 -13.87 -4.19 -2.94
C LYS A 92 -14.97 -3.14 -2.76
N LEU A 93 -14.61 -1.85 -2.77
CA LEU A 93 -15.56 -0.77 -2.63
C LEU A 93 -16.51 -0.70 -3.83
N ILE A 94 -16.00 -0.82 -5.05
CA ILE A 94 -16.81 -0.83 -6.28
C ILE A 94 -17.79 -2.01 -6.28
N THR A 95 -17.33 -3.20 -5.92
CA THR A 95 -18.17 -4.41 -5.84
C THR A 95 -19.27 -4.25 -4.79
N TYR A 96 -18.95 -3.65 -3.64
CA TYR A 96 -19.93 -3.36 -2.59
C TYR A 96 -21.00 -2.38 -3.08
N LEU A 97 -20.60 -1.29 -3.74
CA LEU A 97 -21.55 -0.30 -4.29
C LEU A 97 -22.41 -0.89 -5.40
N PHE A 98 -21.83 -1.68 -6.27
CA PHE A 98 -22.55 -2.37 -7.33
C PHE A 98 -23.59 -3.37 -6.76
N SER A 99 -23.21 -4.13 -5.74
CA SER A 99 -24.10 -5.05 -5.03
C SER A 99 -25.28 -4.31 -4.38
N THR A 100 -25.02 -3.14 -3.80
CA THR A 100 -26.07 -2.30 -3.17
C THR A 100 -27.01 -1.72 -4.22
N MET A 101 -26.48 -1.31 -5.37
CA MET A 101 -27.29 -0.74 -6.46
C MET A 101 -28.16 -1.79 -7.17
N VAL A 102 -27.69 -3.02 -7.29
CA VAL A 102 -28.40 -4.13 -7.98
C VAL A 102 -29.40 -4.85 -7.05
N GLY A 103 -29.49 -4.45 -5.77
CA GLY A 103 -30.42 -5.08 -4.83
C GLY A 103 -30.03 -6.50 -4.37
N LEU A 104 -28.86 -6.99 -4.73
CA LEU A 104 -28.26 -8.26 -4.27
C LEU A 104 -27.54 -8.10 -2.91
N GLY A 105 -28.00 -7.15 -2.12
CA GLY A 105 -27.30 -6.56 -0.96
C GLY A 105 -27.09 -7.43 0.27
N THR A 106 -27.33 -8.74 0.23
CA THR A 106 -27.20 -9.57 1.44
C THR A 106 -26.25 -10.77 1.33
N PHE A 107 -25.88 -11.20 0.14
CA PHE A 107 -25.14 -12.46 -0.01
C PHE A 107 -23.61 -12.35 -0.08
N LEU A 108 -23.07 -11.30 -0.67
CA LEU A 108 -21.61 -11.18 -0.89
C LEU A 108 -20.77 -10.72 0.32
N PRO A 109 -21.25 -9.83 1.23
CA PRO A 109 -20.44 -9.42 2.37
C PRO A 109 -20.17 -10.54 3.36
N GLN A 110 -21.04 -11.52 3.47
CA GLN A 110 -20.87 -12.65 4.39
C GLN A 110 -19.80 -13.65 3.92
N ILE A 111 -19.67 -13.86 2.62
CA ILE A 111 -18.65 -14.79 2.07
C ILE A 111 -17.24 -14.23 2.26
N LEU A 112 -17.06 -12.91 2.13
CA LEU A 112 -15.76 -12.25 2.33
C LEU A 112 -15.42 -12.06 3.81
N SER A 113 -16.44 -11.96 4.68
CA SER A 113 -16.24 -11.88 6.14
C SER A 113 -15.88 -13.23 6.75
N ASN A 114 -16.49 -14.32 6.30
CA ASN A 114 -16.26 -15.67 6.83
C ASN A 114 -14.93 -16.33 6.36
N LYS A 115 -14.31 -15.84 5.29
CA LYS A 115 -12.95 -16.29 4.89
C LYS A 115 -11.81 -15.55 5.57
N CYS A 116 -12.15 -14.68 6.49
CA CYS A 116 -11.20 -13.78 7.18
C CYS A 116 -11.12 -14.03 8.70
N THR A 117 -11.57 -15.18 9.15
CA THR A 117 -11.29 -15.65 10.53
C THR A 117 -10.06 -16.53 10.54
#